data_9b30d17154076521805e6029d2b8fc56
#
_entry.id   9b30d17154076521805e6029d2b8fc56
#
_cell.length_a   1.000
_cell.length_b   1.000
_cell.length_c   1.000
_cell.angle_alpha   90.00
_cell.angle_beta   90.00
_cell.angle_gamma   90.00
#
_symmetry.space_group_name_H-M   'P 1'
#
loop_
_entity.id
_entity.type
_entity.pdbx_description
1 polymer ?
#
loop_
_entity_poly.entity_id
_entity_poly.type
_entity_poly.pdbx_seq_one_letter_code
_entity_poly.pdbx_strand_id
1 'polypeptide(L)'
;MITVSVLLFASYADALGQSSLRLTLPPEATVGDVVSRVRALPGAERVPPRPLVAVNAEYAAAGVGVADGDEVAIIPPVAGG
;
A
#
# COMPACT_ATOMS: atom_id res chain seq x y z
N MET A 1 2.55 -18.29 2.96
CA MET A 1 2.16 -16.88 3.15
C MET A 1 3.39 -15.99 3.07
N ILE A 2 3.22 -14.81 2.52
CA ILE A 2 4.29 -13.81 2.48
C ILE A 2 3.93 -12.64 3.39
N THR A 3 4.92 -11.91 3.85
CA THR A 3 4.72 -10.70 4.65
C THR A 3 5.37 -9.54 3.93
N VAL A 4 4.61 -8.47 3.74
CA VAL A 4 5.11 -7.23 3.15
C VAL A 4 5.00 -6.09 4.16
N SER A 5 5.89 -5.13 4.05
CA SER A 5 5.82 -3.89 4.83
C SER A 5 5.12 -2.84 3.97
N VAL A 6 4.07 -2.22 4.51
CA VAL A 6 3.35 -1.16 3.81
C VAL A 6 3.76 0.17 4.42
N LEU A 7 4.20 1.10 3.58
CA LEU A 7 4.53 2.46 4.00
C LEU A 7 3.43 3.40 3.58
N LEU A 8 3.03 4.25 4.50
CA LEU A 8 1.98 5.24 4.29
C LEU A 8 2.56 6.63 4.51
N PHE A 9 2.16 7.58 3.69
CA PHE A 9 2.72 8.94 3.74
C PHE A 9 1.61 9.97 3.89
N ALA A 10 1.97 11.12 4.46
CA ALA A 10 1.14 12.31 4.52
C ALA A 10 -0.30 12.02 4.96
N SER A 11 -1.29 12.37 4.13
CA SER A 11 -2.69 12.22 4.50
C SER A 11 -3.11 10.78 4.75
N TYR A 12 -2.48 9.82 4.09
CA TYR A 12 -2.81 8.40 4.33
C TYR A 12 -2.31 7.94 5.69
N ALA A 13 -1.11 8.35 6.06
CA ALA A 13 -0.56 8.03 7.39
C ALA A 13 -1.42 8.66 8.49
N ASP A 14 -1.83 9.90 8.30
CA ASP A 14 -2.68 10.60 9.25
C ASP A 14 -4.04 9.91 9.40
N ALA A 15 -4.65 9.54 8.27
CA ALA A 15 -5.96 8.91 8.27
C ALA A 15 -5.96 7.55 8.97
N LEU A 16 -4.90 6.78 8.78
CA LEU A 16 -4.80 5.44 9.36
C LEU A 16 -4.15 5.43 10.74
N GLY A 17 -3.58 6.56 11.16
CA GLY A 17 -2.96 6.67 12.47
C GLY A 17 -1.62 5.96 12.58
N GLN A 18 -1.01 5.60 11.46
CA GLN A 18 0.28 4.93 11.44
C GLN A 18 0.97 5.13 10.10
N SER A 19 2.31 5.17 10.11
CA SER A 19 3.10 5.39 8.92
C SER A 19 3.61 4.10 8.29
N SER A 20 3.49 2.98 8.98
CA SER A 20 3.88 1.68 8.44
C SER A 20 3.06 0.58 9.10
N LEU A 21 2.86 -0.49 8.37
CA LEU A 21 2.21 -1.68 8.91
C LEU A 21 2.68 -2.90 8.12
N ARG A 22 2.45 -4.08 8.66
CA ARG A 22 2.78 -5.33 7.98
C ARG A 22 1.51 -6.05 7.61
N LEU A 23 1.50 -6.64 6.42
CA LEU A 23 0.41 -7.48 5.95
C LEU A 23 0.94 -8.85 5.59
N THR A 24 0.17 -9.88 5.97
CA THR A 24 0.43 -11.25 5.56
C THR A 24 -0.57 -11.61 4.47
N LEU A 25 -0.06 -12.12 3.36
CA LEU A 25 -0.84 -12.37 2.14
C LEU A 25 -0.47 -13.72 1.54
N PRO A 26 -1.33 -14.27 0.67
CA PRO A 26 -0.96 -15.46 -0.10
C PRO A 26 0.25 -15.21 -1.00
N PRO A 27 1.02 -16.26 -1.36
CA PRO A 27 2.23 -16.08 -2.16
C PRO A 27 2.03 -15.44 -3.52
N GLU A 28 0.85 -15.57 -4.11
CA GLU A 28 0.55 -14.99 -5.42
C GLU A 28 -0.09 -13.62 -5.34
N ALA A 29 -0.05 -12.97 -4.20
CA ALA A 29 -0.65 -11.66 -4.02
C ALA A 29 -0.02 -10.61 -4.92
N THR A 30 -0.82 -9.61 -5.30
CA THR A 30 -0.41 -8.50 -6.15
C THR A 30 -0.46 -7.19 -5.39
N VAL A 31 0.04 -6.14 -6.02
CA VAL A 31 -0.09 -4.76 -5.51
C VAL A 31 -1.56 -4.44 -5.24
N GLY A 32 -2.47 -4.82 -6.14
CA GLY A 32 -3.90 -4.61 -5.95
C GLY A 32 -4.44 -5.29 -4.70
N ASP A 33 -3.94 -6.47 -4.37
CA ASP A 33 -4.34 -7.17 -3.16
C ASP A 33 -3.87 -6.44 -1.92
N VAL A 34 -2.67 -5.89 -1.95
CA VAL A 34 -2.15 -5.06 -0.84
C VAL A 34 -3.04 -3.83 -0.64
N VAL A 35 -3.37 -3.14 -1.72
CA VAL A 35 -4.23 -1.96 -1.66
C VAL A 35 -5.60 -2.31 -1.09
N SER A 36 -6.19 -3.42 -1.54
CA SER A 36 -7.50 -3.87 -1.04
C SER A 36 -7.47 -4.13 0.46
N ARG A 37 -6.41 -4.74 0.96
CA ARG A 37 -6.28 -5.01 2.39
C ARG A 37 -6.14 -3.71 3.19
N VAL A 38 -5.38 -2.76 2.68
CA VAL A 38 -5.23 -1.45 3.34
C VAL A 38 -6.57 -0.71 3.35
N ARG A 39 -7.29 -0.73 2.24
CA ARG A 39 -8.58 -0.05 2.13
C ARG A 39 -9.66 -0.64 3.04
N ALA A 40 -9.48 -1.86 3.50
CA ALA A 40 -10.40 -2.50 4.45
C ALA A 40 -10.15 -2.08 5.90
N LEU A 41 -9.06 -1.37 6.17
CA LEU A 41 -8.74 -0.93 7.53
C LEU A 41 -9.58 0.28 7.94
N PRO A 42 -9.89 0.42 9.25
CA PRO A 42 -10.56 1.63 9.73
C PRO A 42 -9.72 2.87 9.42
N GLY A 43 -10.37 3.92 8.94
CA GLY A 43 -9.71 5.16 8.60
C GLY A 43 -9.18 5.25 7.18
N ALA A 44 -9.35 4.20 6.39
CA ALA A 44 -8.78 4.12 5.05
C ALA A 44 -9.63 4.81 3.96
N GLU A 45 -10.63 5.59 4.33
CA GLU A 45 -11.53 6.22 3.35
C GLU A 45 -10.81 7.14 2.37
N ARG A 46 -9.68 7.70 2.79
CA ARG A 46 -8.90 8.59 1.93
C ARG A 46 -8.07 7.85 0.89
N VAL A 47 -7.88 6.55 1.06
CA VAL A 47 -7.10 5.75 0.11
C VAL A 47 -8.02 5.35 -1.04
N PRO A 48 -7.76 5.84 -2.27
CA PRO A 48 -8.63 5.50 -3.41
C PRO A 48 -8.42 4.06 -3.86
N PRO A 49 -9.29 3.54 -4.74
CA PRO A 49 -9.15 2.18 -5.25
C PRO A 49 -7.85 1.95 -6.04
N ARG A 50 -7.33 3.00 -6.67
CA ARG A 50 -6.12 2.89 -7.50
C ARG A 50 -5.12 3.98 -7.13
N PRO A 51 -4.51 3.89 -5.96
CA PRO A 51 -3.51 4.87 -5.56
C PRO A 51 -2.20 4.63 -6.31
N LEU A 52 -1.34 5.63 -6.25
CA LEU A 52 0.03 5.45 -6.72
C LEU A 52 0.77 4.54 -5.74
N VAL A 53 1.42 3.50 -6.27
CA VAL A 53 2.12 2.52 -5.44
C VAL A 53 3.53 2.32 -5.97
N ALA A 54 4.50 2.21 -5.06
CA ALA A 54 5.86 1.82 -5.39
C ALA A 54 6.23 0.59 -4.58
N VAL A 55 6.83 -0.39 -5.24
CA VAL A 55 7.35 -1.60 -4.59
C VAL A 55 8.86 -1.52 -4.62
N ASN A 56 9.48 -1.54 -3.44
CA ASN A 56 10.93 -1.40 -3.31
C ASN A 56 11.46 -0.20 -4.11
N ALA A 57 10.76 0.93 -3.97
CA ALA A 57 11.09 2.23 -4.58
C ALA A 57 10.87 2.31 -6.10
N GLU A 58 10.17 1.34 -6.69
CA GLU A 58 9.81 1.39 -8.11
C GLU A 58 8.29 1.41 -8.27
N TYR A 59 7.77 2.32 -9.08
CA TYR A 59 6.34 2.39 -9.33
C TYR A 59 5.85 1.07 -9.93
N ALA A 60 4.69 0.63 -9.47
CA ALA A 60 4.14 -0.64 -9.87
C ALA A 60 2.62 -0.55 -10.07
N ALA A 61 2.15 -1.19 -11.14
CA ALA A 61 0.72 -1.30 -11.43
C ALA A 61 0.07 -2.35 -10.53
N ALA A 62 -1.26 -2.31 -10.45
CA ALA A 62 -2.03 -3.19 -9.56
C ALA A 62 -1.80 -4.68 -9.81
N GLY A 63 -1.50 -5.06 -11.04
CA GLY A 63 -1.29 -6.46 -11.40
C GLY A 63 0.09 -7.01 -11.08
N VAL A 64 1.02 -6.16 -10.64
CA VAL A 64 2.38 -6.60 -10.33
C VAL A 64 2.38 -7.43 -9.06
N GLY A 65 3.04 -8.60 -9.08
CA GLY A 65 3.14 -9.46 -7.92
C GLY A 65 4.06 -8.89 -6.85
N VAL A 66 3.77 -9.24 -5.60
CA VAL A 66 4.63 -8.88 -4.47
C VAL A 66 5.25 -10.14 -3.89
N ALA A 67 6.40 -10.01 -3.27
CA ALA A 67 7.14 -11.11 -2.67
C ALA A 67 7.37 -10.88 -1.19
N ASP A 68 7.69 -11.94 -0.47
CA ASP A 68 7.99 -11.85 0.95
C ASP A 68 9.13 -10.84 1.18
N GLY A 69 8.92 -9.96 2.14
CA GLY A 69 9.91 -8.93 2.48
C GLY A 69 9.82 -7.67 1.66
N ASP A 70 8.95 -7.59 0.67
CA ASP A 70 8.80 -6.39 -0.14
C ASP A 70 8.30 -5.22 0.70
N GLU A 71 8.74 -4.02 0.30
CA GLU A 71 8.28 -2.76 0.87
C GLU A 71 7.33 -2.11 -0.14
N VAL A 72 6.08 -1.94 0.25
CA VAL A 72 5.02 -1.42 -0.62
C VAL A 72 4.61 -0.05 -0.10
N ALA A 73 4.94 0.99 -0.84
CA ALA A 73 4.61 2.37 -0.47
C ALA A 73 3.34 2.81 -1.19
N ILE A 74 2.37 3.30 -0.42
CA ILE A 74 1.14 3.87 -0.98
C ILE A 74 1.27 5.39 -0.86
N ILE A 75 1.30 6.06 -2.01
CA ILE A 75 1.73 7.44 -2.12
C ILE A 75 0.54 8.32 -2.49
N PRO A 76 0.18 9.30 -1.65
CA PRO A 76 -0.89 10.24 -1.99
C PRO A 76 -0.43 11.19 -3.10
N PRO A 77 -1.39 11.75 -3.84
CA PRO A 77 -1.04 12.73 -4.86
C PRO A 77 -0.40 13.96 -4.22
N VAL A 78 0.58 14.53 -4.93
CA VAL A 78 1.20 15.76 -4.46
C VAL A 78 0.24 16.91 -4.65
N ALA A 79 0.08 17.70 -3.60
CA ALA A 79 -0.82 18.85 -3.63
C ALA A 79 -0.24 19.97 -4.51
N GLY A 80 -1.14 20.55 -5.28
CA GLY A 80 -0.89 21.81 -5.89
C GLY A 80 0.23 21.92 -6.90
N GLY A 81 0.60 20.86 -7.36
CA GLY A 81 1.63 20.87 -8.38
C GLY A 81 2.19 22.21 -8.69
#